data_66ac6f1e68a5634699b941e539852bf3
#
_entry.id   66ac6f1e68a5634699b941e539852bf3
#
_cell.length_a   1.000
_cell.length_b   1.000
_cell.length_c   1.000
_cell.angle_alpha   90.00
_cell.angle_beta   90.00
_cell.angle_gamma   90.00
#
_symmetry.space_group_name_H-M   'P 1'
#
loop_
_entity.id
_entity.type
_entity.pdbx_description
1 polymer ?
#
loop_
_entity_poly.entity_id
_entity_poly.type
_entity_poly.pdbx_seq_one_letter_code
_entity_poly.pdbx_strand_id
1 'polypeptide(L)'
;MMMAFTYLPAFVTVVWRGMPTVWRGRHRLLLCWLIFMQAVHPGQKTLEEMARWTPATITAWRFGRLLKAAYWNVHLLVSWLVQDLLATLPPPANGVLYLFGDGSHADKRGTKNPVAQKGRISQHHPWFFGLRFVLLMAGWDGYRMPVGFRLILPKRHADYRSENALCREMVGEFVPQRWAKLVIVGGDAAYGSQANMRMVQDRDKTDPVRRWGFVFAIARTWKTVEEKTLKNLVTHLPRQYYQRTQVPRETAGRGRRTFWTYHTRVCLRHVGDVTLVLSKKGRNVGPHNTKLLVTNLAELTPRQVVSVYQKRWAIELMNWELKSGLGLGEHQVSGDKNRSEKSVGIAVLAYLFVLRVCHHEIVPGKPWSIFQLQHALRLRVMTNQVEHTVKVSMAKTRKAA
;
A
#
# COMPACT_ATOMS: atom_id res chain seq x y z
N MET A 1 -33.17 -7.30 7.20
CA MET A 1 -33.18 -7.29 5.72
C MET A 1 -32.49 -6.01 5.26
N MET A 2 -31.25 -6.09 4.78
CA MET A 2 -30.57 -4.91 4.24
C MET A 2 -31.15 -4.59 2.86
N MET A 3 -31.61 -3.36 2.66
CA MET A 3 -32.17 -2.93 1.36
C MET A 3 -31.04 -2.71 0.36
N ALA A 4 -31.23 -3.11 -0.88
CA ALA A 4 -30.33 -2.79 -1.98
C ALA A 4 -30.20 -1.27 -2.14
N PHE A 5 -29.01 -0.79 -2.50
CA PHE A 5 -28.79 0.63 -2.75
C PHE A 5 -29.47 1.03 -4.06
N THR A 6 -30.31 2.05 -4.02
CA THR A 6 -31.04 2.52 -5.20
C THR A 6 -30.34 3.66 -5.95
N TYR A 7 -29.41 4.36 -5.29
CA TYR A 7 -28.65 5.48 -5.85
C TYR A 7 -27.28 5.61 -5.16
N LEU A 8 -26.35 6.31 -5.82
CA LEU A 8 -25.08 6.70 -5.21
C LEU A 8 -25.24 8.05 -4.50
N PRO A 9 -24.94 8.16 -3.21
CA PRO A 9 -25.00 9.42 -2.50
C PRO A 9 -24.14 10.51 -3.16
N ALA A 10 -24.56 11.77 -3.06
CA ALA A 10 -23.83 12.89 -3.68
C ALA A 10 -22.36 13.00 -3.21
N PHE A 11 -22.09 12.76 -1.94
CA PHE A 11 -20.75 12.78 -1.39
C PHE A 11 -19.83 11.67 -1.97
N VAL A 12 -20.42 10.56 -2.47
CA VAL A 12 -19.70 9.51 -3.19
C VAL A 12 -19.36 9.98 -4.61
N THR A 13 -20.31 10.61 -5.29
CA THR A 13 -20.13 11.05 -6.69
C THR A 13 -19.17 12.24 -6.81
N VAL A 14 -19.09 13.10 -5.79
CA VAL A 14 -18.15 14.24 -5.75
C VAL A 14 -16.71 13.80 -5.89
N VAL A 15 -16.31 12.68 -5.26
CA VAL A 15 -14.94 12.16 -5.35
C VAL A 15 -14.48 11.94 -6.81
N TRP A 16 -15.43 11.65 -7.70
CA TRP A 16 -15.15 11.31 -9.09
C TRP A 16 -15.31 12.47 -10.09
N ARG A 17 -15.62 13.68 -9.61
CA ARG A 17 -15.84 14.84 -10.51
C ARG A 17 -14.61 15.20 -11.34
N GLY A 18 -13.41 15.14 -10.76
CA GLY A 18 -12.14 15.43 -11.42
C GLY A 18 -11.47 14.23 -12.10
N MET A 19 -12.15 13.06 -12.14
CA MET A 19 -11.55 11.86 -12.69
C MET A 19 -11.15 12.05 -14.17
N PRO A 20 -9.91 11.72 -14.56
CA PRO A 20 -9.46 11.83 -15.94
C PRO A 20 -10.34 10.93 -16.82
N THR A 21 -11.03 11.53 -17.77
CA THR A 21 -12.06 10.82 -18.53
C THR A 21 -11.71 10.73 -20.00
N VAL A 22 -11.52 9.50 -20.42
CA VAL A 22 -11.77 9.04 -21.79
C VAL A 22 -13.14 8.33 -21.86
N TRP A 23 -14.06 8.53 -20.88
CA TRP A 23 -15.15 7.63 -20.58
C TRP A 23 -16.52 8.18 -20.96
N ARG A 24 -17.35 7.32 -21.59
CA ARG A 24 -18.79 7.58 -21.71
C ARG A 24 -19.45 7.50 -20.33
N GLY A 25 -20.40 8.38 -20.05
CA GLY A 25 -21.01 8.51 -18.72
C GLY A 25 -21.52 7.21 -18.07
N ARG A 26 -22.06 6.28 -18.87
CA ARG A 26 -22.53 4.97 -18.38
C ARG A 26 -21.42 4.09 -17.77
N HIS A 27 -20.23 4.09 -18.36
CA HIS A 27 -19.10 3.30 -17.85
C HIS A 27 -18.51 3.90 -16.57
N ARG A 28 -18.47 5.24 -16.52
CA ARG A 28 -18.06 5.97 -15.32
C ARG A 28 -18.95 5.61 -14.13
N LEU A 29 -20.26 5.68 -14.32
CA LEU A 29 -21.24 5.32 -13.29
C LEU A 29 -21.07 3.86 -12.83
N LEU A 30 -20.85 2.93 -13.76
CA LEU A 30 -20.64 1.52 -13.44
C LEU A 30 -19.35 1.30 -12.61
N LEU A 31 -18.27 2.02 -12.94
CA LEU A 31 -17.04 1.98 -12.13
C LEU A 31 -17.25 2.57 -10.73
N CYS A 32 -17.95 3.71 -10.64
CA CYS A 32 -18.30 4.29 -9.34
C CYS A 32 -19.05 3.30 -8.46
N TRP A 33 -20.04 2.59 -9.04
CA TRP A 33 -20.75 1.54 -8.32
C TRP A 33 -19.85 0.39 -7.89
N LEU A 34 -18.96 -0.08 -8.76
CA LEU A 34 -18.07 -1.19 -8.44
C LEU A 34 -17.13 -0.82 -7.29
N ILE A 35 -16.49 0.36 -7.33
CA ILE A 35 -15.60 0.83 -6.26
C ILE A 35 -16.38 1.09 -4.98
N PHE A 36 -17.54 1.71 -5.07
CA PHE A 36 -18.41 1.95 -3.92
C PHE A 36 -18.81 0.65 -3.24
N MET A 37 -19.30 -0.34 -3.99
CA MET A 37 -19.65 -1.64 -3.44
C MET A 37 -18.43 -2.38 -2.84
N GLN A 38 -17.27 -2.30 -3.48
CA GLN A 38 -16.04 -2.83 -2.93
C GLN A 38 -15.69 -2.21 -1.56
N ALA A 39 -15.98 -0.93 -1.39
CA ALA A 39 -15.73 -0.20 -0.15
C ALA A 39 -16.75 -0.51 0.95
N VAL A 40 -18.05 -0.58 0.62
CA VAL A 40 -19.11 -0.59 1.64
C VAL A 40 -19.75 -1.95 1.88
N HIS A 41 -19.67 -2.90 0.91
CA HIS A 41 -20.31 -4.20 1.07
C HIS A 41 -19.72 -4.96 2.29
N PRO A 42 -20.56 -5.45 3.22
CA PRO A 42 -20.07 -6.08 4.45
C PRO A 42 -19.63 -7.55 4.27
N GLY A 43 -20.19 -8.25 3.28
CA GLY A 43 -19.92 -9.65 2.97
C GLY A 43 -18.83 -9.85 1.94
N GLN A 44 -18.84 -11.03 1.31
CA GLN A 44 -17.91 -11.38 0.22
C GLN A 44 -18.07 -10.40 -0.94
N LYS A 45 -16.97 -9.91 -1.46
CA LYS A 45 -16.93 -8.92 -2.54
C LYS A 45 -16.76 -9.58 -3.91
N THR A 46 -17.52 -10.66 -4.14
CA THR A 46 -17.66 -11.23 -5.49
C THR A 46 -18.51 -10.30 -6.37
N LEU A 47 -18.32 -10.34 -7.67
CA LEU A 47 -19.10 -9.49 -8.59
C LEU A 47 -20.60 -9.78 -8.52
N GLU A 48 -20.96 -11.04 -8.30
CA GLU A 48 -22.35 -11.50 -8.13
C GLU A 48 -22.95 -10.92 -6.85
N GLU A 49 -22.27 -11.04 -5.74
CA GLU A 49 -22.77 -10.57 -4.46
C GLU A 49 -22.90 -9.04 -4.45
N MET A 50 -21.89 -8.33 -4.93
CA MET A 50 -21.96 -6.87 -5.03
C MET A 50 -23.09 -6.40 -5.95
N ALA A 51 -23.35 -7.10 -7.07
CA ALA A 51 -24.41 -6.75 -7.99
C ALA A 51 -25.81 -6.88 -7.36
N ARG A 52 -26.03 -7.83 -6.43
CA ARG A 52 -27.30 -7.97 -5.70
C ARG A 52 -27.67 -6.74 -4.86
N TRP A 53 -26.68 -5.94 -4.49
CA TRP A 53 -26.86 -4.74 -3.65
C TRP A 53 -26.89 -3.45 -4.44
N THR A 54 -26.87 -3.54 -5.78
CA THR A 54 -26.95 -2.39 -6.69
C THR A 54 -28.32 -2.35 -7.39
N PRO A 55 -28.67 -1.24 -8.08
CA PRO A 55 -29.88 -1.21 -8.90
C PRO A 55 -29.95 -2.40 -9.87
N ALA A 56 -31.13 -2.94 -10.10
CA ALA A 56 -31.39 -4.13 -10.96
C ALA A 56 -30.77 -4.02 -12.37
N THR A 57 -30.55 -2.80 -12.85
CA THR A 57 -29.86 -2.55 -14.13
C THR A 57 -28.37 -2.84 -14.10
N ILE A 58 -27.76 -3.03 -12.91
CA ILE A 58 -26.34 -3.32 -12.72
C ILE A 58 -26.19 -4.80 -12.38
N THR A 59 -25.62 -5.56 -13.30
CA THR A 59 -25.44 -7.01 -13.15
C THR A 59 -23.96 -7.37 -12.99
N ALA A 60 -23.67 -8.55 -12.43
CA ALA A 60 -22.33 -9.11 -12.36
C ALA A 60 -21.65 -9.18 -13.74
N TRP A 61 -22.42 -9.50 -14.78
CA TRP A 61 -21.93 -9.52 -16.15
C TRP A 61 -21.43 -8.12 -16.61
N ARG A 62 -22.16 -7.04 -16.28
CA ARG A 62 -21.72 -5.67 -16.59
C ARG A 62 -20.43 -5.31 -15.86
N PHE A 63 -20.30 -5.67 -14.59
CA PHE A 63 -19.05 -5.52 -13.86
C PHE A 63 -17.91 -6.33 -14.50
N GLY A 64 -18.18 -7.59 -14.87
CA GLY A 64 -17.20 -8.44 -15.55
C GLY A 64 -16.74 -7.85 -16.91
N ARG A 65 -17.65 -7.29 -17.69
CA ARG A 65 -17.33 -6.59 -18.95
C ARG A 65 -16.51 -5.32 -18.70
N LEU A 66 -16.83 -4.54 -17.66
CA LEU A 66 -16.04 -3.37 -17.28
C LEU A 66 -14.59 -3.74 -16.99
N LEU A 67 -14.36 -4.81 -16.21
CA LEU A 67 -13.02 -5.30 -15.92
C LEU A 67 -12.28 -5.79 -17.17
N LYS A 68 -12.98 -6.35 -18.16
CA LYS A 68 -12.37 -6.81 -19.42
C LYS A 68 -12.07 -5.66 -20.39
N ALA A 69 -12.77 -4.54 -20.28
CA ALA A 69 -12.69 -3.46 -21.26
C ALA A 69 -11.28 -2.82 -21.34
N ALA A 70 -10.76 -2.62 -22.55
CA ALA A 70 -9.42 -2.07 -22.76
C ALA A 70 -9.32 -0.54 -22.60
N TYR A 71 -10.45 0.16 -22.67
CA TYR A 71 -10.49 1.63 -22.73
C TYR A 71 -10.18 2.36 -21.41
N TRP A 72 -9.85 1.66 -20.32
CA TRP A 72 -9.46 2.29 -19.07
C TRP A 72 -8.22 1.67 -18.44
N ASN A 73 -7.45 2.52 -17.81
CA ASN A 73 -6.21 2.16 -17.14
C ASN A 73 -6.36 2.38 -15.63
N VAL A 74 -6.26 1.30 -14.88
CA VAL A 74 -6.41 1.33 -13.42
C VAL A 74 -5.27 2.09 -12.74
N HIS A 75 -4.06 2.06 -13.30
CA HIS A 75 -2.91 2.76 -12.74
C HIS A 75 -3.04 4.27 -12.84
N LEU A 76 -3.61 4.78 -13.95
CA LEU A 76 -3.94 6.21 -14.08
C LEU A 76 -4.95 6.67 -13.04
N LEU A 77 -5.97 5.86 -12.78
CA LEU A 77 -6.98 6.19 -11.75
C LEU A 77 -6.39 6.15 -10.34
N VAL A 78 -5.55 5.16 -10.04
CA VAL A 78 -4.83 5.09 -8.76
C VAL A 78 -3.94 6.32 -8.59
N SER A 79 -3.13 6.64 -9.60
CA SER A 79 -2.23 7.81 -9.55
C SER A 79 -3.02 9.11 -9.35
N TRP A 80 -4.11 9.31 -10.09
CA TRP A 80 -4.96 10.49 -9.95
C TRP A 80 -5.54 10.63 -8.53
N LEU A 81 -6.12 9.54 -7.98
CA LEU A 81 -6.72 9.58 -6.65
C LEU A 81 -5.67 9.72 -5.54
N VAL A 82 -4.47 9.17 -5.75
CA VAL A 82 -3.31 9.37 -4.87
C VAL A 82 -2.90 10.84 -4.84
N GLN A 83 -2.80 11.50 -6.01
CA GLN A 83 -2.43 12.92 -6.06
C GLN A 83 -3.49 13.81 -5.40
N ASP A 84 -4.78 13.53 -5.58
CA ASP A 84 -5.88 14.21 -4.91
C ASP A 84 -5.79 14.04 -3.37
N LEU A 85 -5.55 12.83 -2.88
CA LEU A 85 -5.37 12.55 -1.46
C LEU A 85 -4.14 13.23 -0.86
N LEU A 86 -2.99 13.17 -1.55
CA LEU A 86 -1.76 13.83 -1.11
C LEU A 86 -1.91 15.36 -1.04
N ALA A 87 -2.78 15.92 -1.87
CA ALA A 87 -3.09 17.35 -1.85
C ALA A 87 -4.10 17.75 -0.77
N THR A 88 -4.97 16.82 -0.34
CA THR A 88 -6.07 17.10 0.60
C THR A 88 -5.80 16.67 2.03
N LEU A 89 -4.99 15.63 2.23
CA LEU A 89 -4.62 15.18 3.56
C LEU A 89 -3.60 16.13 4.20
N PRO A 90 -3.66 16.33 5.54
CA PRO A 90 -2.71 17.18 6.23
C PRO A 90 -1.26 16.75 6.00
N PRO A 91 -0.37 17.67 5.62
CA PRO A 91 1.04 17.38 5.45
C PRO A 91 1.73 17.09 6.80
N PRO A 92 2.80 16.28 6.83
CA PRO A 92 3.59 16.08 8.03
C PRO A 92 4.31 17.37 8.46
N ALA A 93 4.35 17.63 9.77
CA ALA A 93 5.02 18.80 10.32
C ALA A 93 6.52 18.86 9.97
N ASN A 94 7.17 17.69 9.86
CA ASN A 94 8.60 17.58 9.53
C ASN A 94 8.90 17.48 8.03
N GLY A 95 7.88 17.46 7.17
CA GLY A 95 8.04 17.32 5.74
C GLY A 95 8.63 15.98 5.28
N VAL A 96 8.52 14.91 6.08
CA VAL A 96 9.07 13.58 5.75
C VAL A 96 7.97 12.67 5.23
N LEU A 97 8.17 12.12 4.04
CA LEU A 97 7.33 11.11 3.41
C LEU A 97 8.08 9.77 3.35
N TYR A 98 7.42 8.71 3.77
CA TYR A 98 7.97 7.35 3.71
C TYR A 98 7.34 6.58 2.56
N LEU A 99 8.17 5.87 1.78
CA LEU A 99 7.75 4.93 0.74
C LEU A 99 8.25 3.54 1.08
N PHE A 100 7.33 2.57 1.18
CA PHE A 100 7.68 1.18 1.43
C PHE A 100 7.11 0.28 0.34
N GLY A 101 7.96 -0.59 -0.21
CA GLY A 101 7.55 -1.64 -1.14
C GLY A 101 7.42 -2.99 -0.43
N ASP A 102 6.41 -3.77 -0.81
CA ASP A 102 6.24 -5.15 -0.33
C ASP A 102 5.52 -6.02 -1.36
N GLY A 103 5.88 -7.31 -1.40
CA GLY A 103 5.22 -8.30 -2.22
C GLY A 103 3.95 -8.83 -1.57
N SER A 104 2.92 -9.06 -2.38
CA SER A 104 1.68 -9.66 -1.93
C SER A 104 1.10 -10.61 -2.98
N HIS A 105 0.01 -11.28 -2.64
CA HIS A 105 -0.69 -12.20 -3.55
C HIS A 105 -2.19 -12.14 -3.33
N ALA A 106 -2.92 -12.55 -4.37
CA ALA A 106 -4.36 -12.74 -4.34
C ALA A 106 -4.68 -14.15 -4.86
N ASP A 107 -5.23 -14.99 -4.01
CA ASP A 107 -5.50 -16.40 -4.33
C ASP A 107 -6.55 -16.53 -5.44
N LYS A 108 -6.36 -17.50 -6.31
CA LYS A 108 -7.29 -17.88 -7.36
C LYS A 108 -7.71 -19.34 -7.21
N ARG A 109 -9.01 -19.59 -7.27
CA ARG A 109 -9.58 -20.94 -7.19
C ARG A 109 -9.45 -21.70 -8.52
N GLY A 110 -9.53 -20.95 -9.63
CA GLY A 110 -9.46 -21.53 -10.98
C GLY A 110 -8.07 -21.48 -11.58
N THR A 111 -7.69 -22.53 -12.31
CA THR A 111 -6.37 -22.70 -12.94
C THR A 111 -6.21 -22.02 -14.30
N LYS A 112 -7.31 -21.49 -14.89
CA LYS A 112 -7.34 -20.95 -16.25
C LYS A 112 -6.84 -19.50 -16.40
N ASN A 113 -6.37 -18.85 -15.33
CA ASN A 113 -5.83 -17.50 -15.43
C ASN A 113 -4.37 -17.54 -15.90
N PRO A 114 -4.02 -17.01 -17.08
CA PRO A 114 -2.69 -17.16 -17.68
C PRO A 114 -1.58 -16.41 -16.93
N VAL A 115 -1.94 -15.42 -16.10
CA VAL A 115 -0.99 -14.64 -15.30
C VAL A 115 -0.94 -15.08 -13.83
N ALA A 116 -1.81 -16.01 -13.42
CA ALA A 116 -1.70 -16.64 -12.12
C ALA A 116 -0.56 -17.66 -12.09
N GLN A 117 0.04 -17.82 -10.94
CA GLN A 117 1.20 -18.70 -10.76
C GLN A 117 1.20 -19.35 -9.39
N LYS A 118 1.84 -20.49 -9.28
CA LYS A 118 2.16 -21.10 -7.99
C LYS A 118 3.28 -20.29 -7.32
N GLY A 119 3.19 -20.09 -6.04
CA GLY A 119 4.20 -19.39 -5.28
C GLY A 119 4.26 -19.89 -3.84
N ARG A 120 5.32 -19.53 -3.14
CA ARG A 120 5.51 -19.78 -1.71
C ARG A 120 5.56 -18.43 -1.01
N ILE A 121 4.73 -18.25 0.01
CA ILE A 121 4.61 -16.95 0.72
C ILE A 121 5.53 -16.95 1.94
N SER A 122 5.51 -18.02 2.72
CA SER A 122 6.32 -18.17 3.92
C SER A 122 6.50 -19.66 4.25
N GLN A 123 7.30 -19.94 5.27
CA GLN A 123 7.48 -21.30 5.77
C GLN A 123 6.17 -21.94 6.30
N HIS A 124 5.20 -21.11 6.73
CA HIS A 124 3.92 -21.56 7.31
C HIS A 124 2.80 -21.73 6.29
N HIS A 125 2.91 -21.12 5.11
CA HIS A 125 1.99 -21.31 3.98
C HIS A 125 2.77 -21.90 2.81
N PRO A 126 2.79 -23.22 2.65
CA PRO A 126 3.70 -23.86 1.70
C PRO A 126 3.46 -23.44 0.26
N TRP A 127 2.21 -23.31 -0.16
CA TRP A 127 1.89 -23.00 -1.56
C TRP A 127 0.60 -22.20 -1.69
N PHE A 128 0.59 -21.27 -2.65
CA PHE A 128 -0.62 -20.63 -3.16
C PHE A 128 -0.65 -20.72 -4.68
N PHE A 129 -1.83 -20.62 -5.26
CA PHE A 129 -2.03 -20.38 -6.68
C PHE A 129 -2.80 -19.08 -6.85
N GLY A 130 -2.24 -18.11 -7.55
CA GLY A 130 -2.90 -16.82 -7.68
C GLY A 130 -2.06 -15.75 -8.35
N LEU A 131 -2.54 -14.52 -8.26
CA LEU A 131 -1.85 -13.33 -8.75
C LEU A 131 -0.79 -12.90 -7.72
N ARG A 132 0.43 -12.71 -8.17
CA ARG A 132 1.47 -12.04 -7.38
C ARG A 132 1.59 -10.60 -7.82
N PHE A 133 1.82 -9.71 -6.87
CA PHE A 133 2.02 -8.29 -7.16
C PHE A 133 2.89 -7.62 -6.11
N VAL A 134 3.47 -6.49 -6.48
CA VAL A 134 4.15 -5.57 -5.58
C VAL A 134 3.19 -4.44 -5.27
N LEU A 135 3.14 -4.04 -4.01
CA LEU A 135 2.49 -2.80 -3.56
C LEU A 135 3.55 -1.78 -3.17
N LEU A 136 3.31 -0.53 -3.50
CA LEU A 136 4.04 0.62 -2.97
C LEU A 136 3.09 1.41 -2.06
N MET A 137 3.52 1.65 -0.84
CA MET A 137 2.79 2.41 0.18
C MET A 137 3.49 3.74 0.44
N ALA A 138 2.73 4.82 0.51
CA ALA A 138 3.16 6.07 1.14
C ALA A 138 2.62 6.17 2.57
N GLY A 139 3.43 6.73 3.48
CA GLY A 139 3.01 6.94 4.86
C GLY A 139 3.69 8.16 5.51
N TRP A 140 2.97 8.83 6.41
CA TRP A 140 3.45 9.92 7.29
C TRP A 140 2.49 10.12 8.46
N ASP A 141 2.97 10.53 9.60
CA ASP A 141 2.18 10.91 10.78
C ASP A 141 0.91 10.06 11.06
N GLY A 142 1.03 8.73 10.92
CA GLY A 142 -0.08 7.80 11.09
C GLY A 142 -0.92 7.56 9.83
N TYR A 143 -0.81 8.40 8.81
CA TYR A 143 -1.41 8.14 7.50
C TYR A 143 -0.65 7.02 6.77
N ARG A 144 -1.39 6.21 6.03
CA ARG A 144 -0.86 5.22 5.10
C ARG A 144 -1.82 5.03 3.95
N MET A 145 -1.31 4.88 2.74
CA MET A 145 -2.12 4.59 1.57
C MET A 145 -1.33 3.85 0.49
N PRO A 146 -1.96 2.98 -0.29
CA PRO A 146 -1.34 2.40 -1.47
C PRO A 146 -1.19 3.48 -2.54
N VAL A 147 0.04 3.69 -3.03
CA VAL A 147 0.31 4.67 -4.07
C VAL A 147 0.59 4.04 -5.43
N GLY A 148 0.73 2.73 -5.47
CA GLY A 148 0.90 1.97 -6.71
C GLY A 148 0.94 0.48 -6.47
N PHE A 149 0.68 -0.27 -7.51
CA PHE A 149 0.88 -1.71 -7.54
C PHE A 149 1.28 -2.16 -8.95
N ARG A 150 1.96 -3.32 -9.05
CA ARG A 150 2.31 -3.95 -10.33
C ARG A 150 2.19 -5.47 -10.20
N LEU A 151 1.61 -6.15 -11.18
CA LEU A 151 1.60 -7.61 -11.23
C LEU A 151 3.00 -8.16 -11.49
N ILE A 152 3.39 -9.17 -10.73
CA ILE A 152 4.56 -9.99 -10.99
C ILE A 152 4.09 -11.12 -11.90
N LEU A 153 4.40 -11.02 -13.19
CA LEU A 153 4.01 -12.00 -14.19
C LEU A 153 4.84 -13.29 -14.06
N PRO A 154 4.35 -14.43 -14.56
CA PRO A 154 5.15 -15.64 -14.63
C PRO A 154 6.45 -15.41 -15.42
N LYS A 155 7.56 -16.05 -15.04
CA LYS A 155 8.87 -15.87 -15.68
C LYS A 155 8.87 -16.13 -17.20
N ARG A 156 7.95 -16.97 -17.69
CA ARG A 156 7.76 -17.25 -19.14
C ARG A 156 7.02 -16.15 -19.90
N HIS A 157 6.47 -15.15 -19.23
CA HIS A 157 5.75 -14.06 -19.88
C HIS A 157 6.74 -13.03 -20.45
N ALA A 158 6.48 -12.53 -21.66
CA ALA A 158 7.36 -11.57 -22.34
C ALA A 158 7.62 -10.30 -21.49
N ASP A 159 6.60 -9.81 -20.79
CA ASP A 159 6.69 -8.63 -19.92
C ASP A 159 7.14 -8.97 -18.46
N TYR A 160 7.77 -10.15 -18.24
CA TYR A 160 8.24 -10.48 -16.90
C TYR A 160 9.25 -9.46 -16.39
N ARG A 161 9.03 -9.00 -15.17
CA ARG A 161 9.99 -8.20 -14.41
C ARG A 161 10.06 -8.72 -12.98
N SER A 162 11.24 -8.63 -12.40
CA SER A 162 11.42 -9.02 -11.00
C SER A 162 10.69 -8.07 -10.06
N GLU A 163 10.34 -8.55 -8.89
CA GLU A 163 9.69 -7.81 -7.82
C GLU A 163 10.42 -6.49 -7.49
N ASN A 164 11.75 -6.56 -7.36
CA ASN A 164 12.59 -5.38 -7.15
C ASN A 164 12.56 -4.38 -8.33
N ALA A 165 12.52 -4.87 -9.57
CA ALA A 165 12.43 -3.99 -10.74
C ALA A 165 11.09 -3.25 -10.79
N LEU A 166 9.99 -3.94 -10.48
CA LEU A 166 8.65 -3.33 -10.41
C LEU A 166 8.55 -2.31 -9.27
N CYS A 167 9.17 -2.59 -8.13
CA CYS A 167 9.24 -1.63 -7.03
C CYS A 167 10.01 -0.35 -7.44
N ARG A 168 11.17 -0.50 -8.09
CA ARG A 168 11.94 0.65 -8.60
C ARG A 168 11.16 1.48 -9.61
N GLU A 169 10.44 0.83 -10.52
CA GLU A 169 9.57 1.50 -11.50
C GLU A 169 8.54 2.37 -10.79
N MET A 170 7.81 1.81 -9.83
CA MET A 170 6.80 2.56 -9.06
C MET A 170 7.40 3.71 -8.25
N VAL A 171 8.55 3.51 -7.60
CA VAL A 171 9.25 4.59 -6.89
C VAL A 171 9.73 5.66 -7.87
N GLY A 172 10.21 5.25 -9.06
CA GLY A 172 10.62 6.16 -10.14
C GLY A 172 9.47 7.02 -10.67
N GLU A 173 8.29 6.44 -10.83
CA GLU A 173 7.09 7.13 -11.33
C GLU A 173 6.38 7.98 -10.26
N PHE A 174 6.65 7.72 -8.97
CA PHE A 174 5.97 8.43 -7.89
C PHE A 174 6.39 9.90 -7.82
N VAL A 175 5.40 10.79 -7.83
CA VAL A 175 5.59 12.24 -7.72
C VAL A 175 5.16 12.70 -6.33
N PRO A 176 6.11 13.03 -5.42
CA PRO A 176 5.79 13.55 -4.11
C PRO A 176 5.19 14.94 -4.19
N GLN A 177 4.34 15.31 -3.24
CA GLN A 177 3.81 16.67 -3.12
C GLN A 177 4.89 17.68 -2.69
N ARG A 178 4.62 18.97 -2.92
CA ARG A 178 5.56 20.07 -2.63
C ARG A 178 5.99 20.15 -1.16
N TRP A 179 5.12 19.71 -0.23
CA TRP A 179 5.43 19.68 1.20
C TRP A 179 6.47 18.62 1.60
N ALA A 180 6.66 17.58 0.78
CA ALA A 180 7.66 16.54 1.05
C ALA A 180 9.06 17.10 0.79
N LYS A 181 9.77 17.44 1.87
CA LYS A 181 11.16 17.92 1.83
C LYS A 181 12.16 16.74 1.79
N LEU A 182 11.80 15.64 2.42
CA LEU A 182 12.58 14.42 2.47
C LEU A 182 11.68 13.22 2.16
N VAL A 183 12.08 12.41 1.19
CA VAL A 183 11.44 11.13 0.88
C VAL A 183 12.36 9.99 1.31
N ILE A 184 11.88 9.12 2.18
CA ILE A 184 12.65 7.97 2.65
C ILE A 184 12.05 6.69 2.07
N VAL A 185 12.81 6.01 1.23
CA VAL A 185 12.43 4.72 0.65
C VAL A 185 12.94 3.59 1.54
N GLY A 186 12.10 2.64 1.87
CA GLY A 186 12.46 1.53 2.74
C GLY A 186 11.86 0.19 2.30
N GLY A 187 12.41 -0.88 2.85
CA GLY A 187 11.96 -2.24 2.61
C GLY A 187 12.67 -3.24 3.51
N ASP A 188 12.24 -4.48 3.43
CA ASP A 188 12.92 -5.58 4.09
C ASP A 188 14.20 -6.01 3.33
N ALA A 189 14.82 -7.11 3.75
CA ALA A 189 16.05 -7.59 3.14
C ALA A 189 15.88 -8.06 1.68
N ALA A 190 14.66 -8.39 1.25
CA ALA A 190 14.38 -8.73 -0.15
C ALA A 190 14.43 -7.48 -1.05
N TYR A 191 14.07 -6.33 -0.51
CA TYR A 191 14.12 -5.04 -1.19
C TYR A 191 15.44 -4.28 -0.96
N GLY A 192 16.24 -4.67 0.04
CA GLY A 192 17.55 -4.12 0.30
C GLY A 192 18.58 -4.52 -0.75
N SER A 193 18.35 -4.21 -2.00
CA SER A 193 19.22 -4.52 -3.13
C SER A 193 20.05 -3.32 -3.54
N GLN A 194 21.25 -3.57 -4.11
CA GLN A 194 22.11 -2.54 -4.67
C GLN A 194 21.37 -1.61 -5.64
N ALA A 195 20.60 -2.20 -6.56
CA ALA A 195 19.88 -1.43 -7.56
C ALA A 195 18.81 -0.51 -6.97
N ASN A 196 18.13 -0.94 -5.88
CA ASN A 196 17.17 -0.08 -5.18
C ASN A 196 17.86 1.08 -4.46
N MET A 197 18.98 0.82 -3.80
CA MET A 197 19.75 1.86 -3.10
C MET A 197 20.30 2.90 -4.08
N ARG A 198 20.89 2.45 -5.19
CA ARG A 198 21.39 3.34 -6.25
C ARG A 198 20.27 4.20 -6.86
N MET A 199 19.13 3.62 -7.16
CA MET A 199 17.99 4.38 -7.69
C MET A 199 17.60 5.53 -6.76
N VAL A 200 17.60 5.32 -5.43
CA VAL A 200 17.30 6.38 -4.46
C VAL A 200 18.41 7.44 -4.44
N GLN A 201 19.69 7.03 -4.47
CA GLN A 201 20.82 7.95 -4.55
C GLN A 201 20.81 8.78 -5.82
N ASP A 202 20.42 8.18 -6.96
CA ASP A 202 20.32 8.89 -8.23
C ASP A 202 19.14 9.87 -8.23
N ARG A 203 18.02 9.50 -7.59
CA ARG A 203 16.91 10.44 -7.36
C ARG A 203 17.32 11.62 -6.49
N ASP A 204 18.12 11.40 -5.44
CA ASP A 204 18.63 12.47 -4.57
C ASP A 204 19.49 13.48 -5.34
N LYS A 205 20.27 13.00 -6.31
CA LYS A 205 21.08 13.85 -7.18
C LYS A 205 20.29 14.63 -8.24
N THR A 206 19.18 14.05 -8.70
CA THR A 206 18.42 14.58 -9.84
C THR A 206 17.19 15.40 -9.44
N ASP A 207 16.70 15.27 -8.20
CA ASP A 207 15.59 16.06 -7.67
C ASP A 207 16.12 17.34 -7.00
N PRO A 208 16.00 18.54 -7.63
CA PRO A 208 16.57 19.77 -7.08
C PRO A 208 15.76 20.32 -5.91
N VAL A 209 14.57 19.80 -5.67
CA VAL A 209 13.60 20.33 -4.69
C VAL A 209 13.62 19.54 -3.39
N ARG A 210 13.92 18.22 -3.48
CA ARG A 210 13.74 17.29 -2.36
C ARG A 210 14.98 16.46 -2.16
N ARG A 211 15.21 16.11 -0.92
CA ARG A 211 16.17 15.05 -0.59
C ARG A 211 15.52 13.68 -0.68
N TRP A 212 16.29 12.71 -1.15
CA TRP A 212 15.90 11.31 -1.17
C TRP A 212 16.88 10.47 -0.35
N GLY A 213 16.35 9.67 0.54
CA GLY A 213 17.16 8.76 1.33
C GLY A 213 16.52 7.38 1.41
N PHE A 214 17.28 6.44 1.91
CA PHE A 214 16.76 5.09 2.12
C PHE A 214 17.04 4.56 3.53
N VAL A 215 16.19 3.63 3.98
CA VAL A 215 16.42 2.77 5.13
C VAL A 215 16.00 1.36 4.75
N PHE A 216 16.97 0.50 4.43
CA PHE A 216 16.72 -0.89 4.08
C PHE A 216 17.29 -1.85 5.12
N ALA A 217 16.60 -2.96 5.35
CA ALA A 217 17.28 -4.12 5.91
C ALA A 217 18.11 -4.78 4.80
N ILE A 218 19.25 -5.35 5.16
CA ILE A 218 20.11 -6.09 4.23
C ILE A 218 20.53 -7.44 4.79
N ALA A 219 20.92 -8.34 3.88
CA ALA A 219 21.44 -9.64 4.24
C ALA A 219 22.89 -9.52 4.78
N ARG A 220 23.29 -10.46 5.63
CA ARG A 220 24.66 -10.51 6.19
C ARG A 220 25.72 -10.89 5.17
N THR A 221 25.31 -11.42 4.04
CA THR A 221 26.19 -11.80 2.93
C THR A 221 26.76 -10.62 2.15
N TRP A 222 26.25 -9.39 2.42
CA TRP A 222 26.78 -8.19 1.81
C TRP A 222 28.25 -7.98 2.17
N LYS A 223 29.02 -7.45 1.23
CA LYS A 223 30.43 -7.18 1.35
C LYS A 223 30.73 -5.69 1.34
N THR A 224 31.73 -5.31 2.11
CA THR A 224 32.37 -3.99 2.00
C THR A 224 33.29 -3.96 0.78
N VAL A 225 33.79 -2.78 0.42
CA VAL A 225 34.81 -2.64 -0.63
C VAL A 225 36.10 -3.41 -0.32
N GLU A 226 36.39 -3.66 0.97
CA GLU A 226 37.52 -4.49 1.44
C GLU A 226 37.21 -5.99 1.37
N GLU A 227 36.17 -6.42 0.67
CA GLU A 227 35.70 -7.81 0.54
C GLU A 227 35.33 -8.49 1.87
N LYS A 228 35.26 -7.76 2.99
CA LYS A 228 34.79 -8.28 4.26
C LYS A 228 33.29 -8.43 4.29
N THR A 229 32.79 -9.60 4.69
CA THR A 229 31.35 -9.81 4.83
C THR A 229 30.81 -9.16 6.09
N LEU A 230 29.61 -8.58 6.03
CA LEU A 230 28.95 -8.03 7.22
C LEU A 230 28.63 -9.11 8.27
N LYS A 231 28.61 -10.39 7.88
CA LYS A 231 28.52 -11.53 8.80
C LYS A 231 29.69 -11.49 9.79
N ASN A 232 30.93 -11.27 9.32
CA ASN A 232 32.10 -11.21 10.17
C ASN A 232 31.98 -10.10 11.20
N LEU A 233 31.59 -8.89 10.78
CA LEU A 233 31.35 -7.78 11.68
C LEU A 233 30.34 -8.14 12.78
N VAL A 234 29.17 -8.69 12.41
CA VAL A 234 28.11 -9.03 13.37
C VAL A 234 28.54 -10.13 14.34
N THR A 235 29.32 -11.11 13.87
CA THR A 235 29.76 -12.26 14.69
C THR A 235 30.81 -11.86 15.73
N HIS A 236 31.73 -10.99 15.35
CA HIS A 236 32.86 -10.63 16.21
C HIS A 236 32.65 -9.34 17.03
N LEU A 237 31.52 -8.62 16.81
CA LEU A 237 31.24 -7.40 17.56
C LEU A 237 30.92 -7.72 19.03
N PRO A 238 31.74 -7.25 20.00
CA PRO A 238 31.50 -7.48 21.41
C PRO A 238 30.19 -6.86 21.89
N ARG A 239 29.51 -7.53 22.84
CA ARG A 239 28.21 -7.10 23.37
C ARG A 239 28.24 -5.72 24.02
N GLN A 240 29.32 -5.29 24.55
CA GLN A 240 29.50 -4.00 25.22
C GLN A 240 29.34 -2.80 24.29
N TYR A 241 29.58 -2.95 22.99
CA TYR A 241 29.38 -1.88 22.00
C TYR A 241 27.92 -1.60 21.66
N TYR A 242 27.00 -2.51 22.00
CA TYR A 242 25.58 -2.27 21.79
C TYR A 242 24.99 -1.37 22.87
N GLN A 243 24.40 -0.27 22.45
CA GLN A 243 23.75 0.70 23.32
C GLN A 243 22.25 0.44 23.37
N ARG A 244 21.63 0.69 24.55
CA ARG A 244 20.20 0.59 24.72
C ARG A 244 19.50 1.76 24.03
N THR A 245 18.61 1.44 23.08
CA THR A 245 17.88 2.40 22.26
C THR A 245 16.38 2.21 22.46
N GLN A 246 15.69 3.25 22.91
CA GLN A 246 14.23 3.23 23.04
C GLN A 246 13.58 3.92 21.85
N VAL A 247 12.66 3.23 21.18
CA VAL A 247 11.93 3.72 20.01
C VAL A 247 10.43 3.74 20.33
N PRO A 248 9.68 4.80 19.97
CA PRO A 248 8.23 4.82 20.12
C PRO A 248 7.58 3.62 19.42
N ARG A 249 6.46 3.13 19.95
CA ARG A 249 5.67 2.12 19.24
C ARG A 249 4.87 2.80 18.14
N GLU A 250 4.91 2.25 16.93
CA GLU A 250 4.14 2.73 15.77
C GLU A 250 2.66 2.26 15.81
N THR A 251 2.36 1.22 16.58
CA THR A 251 0.99 0.72 16.76
C THR A 251 0.34 1.35 17.98
N ALA A 252 -1.00 1.34 18.03
CA ALA A 252 -1.89 2.01 19.02
C ALA A 252 -1.58 1.86 20.51
N GLY A 253 -0.52 1.17 20.89
CA GLY A 253 -0.08 1.03 22.26
C GLY A 253 0.76 2.22 22.73
N ARG A 254 0.40 2.85 23.84
CA ARG A 254 1.29 3.75 24.57
C ARG A 254 2.55 2.99 24.98
N GLY A 255 3.72 3.57 24.78
CA GLY A 255 4.98 3.02 25.29
C GLY A 255 6.10 2.99 24.26
N ARG A 256 7.23 2.48 24.69
CA ARG A 256 8.45 2.39 23.90
C ARG A 256 8.87 0.92 23.75
N ARG A 257 9.52 0.59 22.63
CA ARG A 257 10.22 -0.69 22.44
C ARG A 257 11.70 -0.46 22.68
N THR A 258 12.33 -1.36 23.41
CA THR A 258 13.76 -1.33 23.63
C THR A 258 14.46 -2.19 22.58
N PHE A 259 15.48 -1.62 21.99
CA PHE A 259 16.45 -2.28 21.11
C PHE A 259 17.85 -2.10 21.65
N TRP A 260 18.75 -2.95 21.24
CA TRP A 260 20.19 -2.81 21.45
C TRP A 260 20.80 -2.55 20.10
N THR A 261 21.42 -1.38 19.92
CA THR A 261 21.93 -0.91 18.64
C THR A 261 23.40 -0.63 18.69
N TYR A 262 24.07 -0.90 17.58
CA TYR A 262 25.42 -0.43 17.28
C TYR A 262 25.39 0.21 15.90
N HIS A 263 26.17 1.25 15.66
CA HIS A 263 26.25 1.86 14.34
C HIS A 263 27.71 2.17 13.97
N THR A 264 27.95 2.13 12.67
CA THR A 264 29.24 2.48 12.09
C THR A 264 29.06 2.91 10.64
N ARG A 265 29.99 3.67 10.10
CA ARG A 265 30.07 3.92 8.66
C ARG A 265 30.77 2.75 7.99
N VAL A 266 30.26 2.32 6.85
CA VAL A 266 30.84 1.28 6.01
C VAL A 266 30.72 1.68 4.55
N CYS A 267 31.74 1.36 3.77
CA CYS A 267 31.64 1.49 2.31
C CYS A 267 31.23 0.13 1.74
N LEU A 268 29.97 0.04 1.31
CA LEU A 268 29.43 -1.19 0.71
C LEU A 268 29.84 -1.28 -0.75
N ARG A 269 30.26 -2.47 -1.17
CA ARG A 269 30.58 -2.75 -2.57
C ARG A 269 29.39 -2.38 -3.46
N HIS A 270 29.65 -1.58 -4.48
CA HIS A 270 28.68 -1.09 -5.47
C HIS A 270 27.57 -0.15 -4.96
N VAL A 271 27.58 0.28 -3.71
CA VAL A 271 26.64 1.28 -3.16
C VAL A 271 27.37 2.52 -2.68
N GLY A 272 28.61 2.34 -2.15
CA GLY A 272 29.38 3.41 -1.55
C GLY A 272 29.14 3.54 -0.04
N ASP A 273 29.39 4.74 0.49
CA ASP A 273 29.33 5.03 1.91
C ASP A 273 27.91 5.06 2.43
N VAL A 274 27.68 4.27 3.48
CA VAL A 274 26.40 4.19 4.19
C VAL A 274 26.60 4.10 5.69
N THR A 275 25.63 4.52 6.47
CA THR A 275 25.56 4.21 7.89
C THR A 275 24.91 2.83 8.06
N LEU A 276 25.64 1.90 8.65
CA LEU A 276 25.15 0.59 9.06
C LEU A 276 24.70 0.63 10.51
N VAL A 277 23.46 0.23 10.78
CA VAL A 277 22.91 0.08 12.13
C VAL A 277 22.59 -1.38 12.38
N LEU A 278 23.25 -1.98 13.35
CA LEU A 278 22.95 -3.31 13.86
C LEU A 278 21.91 -3.18 14.97
N SER A 279 20.84 -3.94 14.89
CA SER A 279 19.72 -3.85 15.86
C SER A 279 19.32 -5.23 16.37
N LYS A 280 19.21 -5.36 17.70
CA LYS A 280 18.76 -6.56 18.41
C LYS A 280 17.56 -6.23 19.30
N LYS A 281 16.65 -7.20 19.49
CA LYS A 281 15.50 -7.05 20.41
C LYS A 281 15.88 -7.20 21.89
N GLY A 282 17.05 -7.74 22.21
CA GLY A 282 17.56 -7.94 23.56
C GLY A 282 19.08 -7.95 23.59
N ARG A 283 19.69 -7.60 24.76
CA ARG A 283 21.15 -7.53 24.91
C ARG A 283 21.83 -8.87 24.63
N ASN A 284 21.22 -9.95 25.09
CA ASN A 284 21.79 -11.31 25.00
C ASN A 284 21.37 -12.06 23.72
N VAL A 285 20.66 -11.39 22.80
CA VAL A 285 20.28 -11.98 21.53
C VAL A 285 21.52 -12.23 20.68
N GLY A 286 21.65 -13.44 20.16
CA GLY A 286 22.80 -13.87 19.39
C GLY A 286 22.91 -13.18 18.02
N PRO A 287 24.08 -13.33 17.35
CA PRO A 287 24.34 -12.70 16.05
C PRO A 287 23.27 -13.03 15.00
N HIS A 288 22.72 -14.25 15.01
CA HIS A 288 21.71 -14.70 14.05
C HIS A 288 20.40 -13.89 14.06
N ASN A 289 20.06 -13.28 15.17
CA ASN A 289 18.86 -12.45 15.33
C ASN A 289 19.16 -10.96 15.30
N THR A 290 20.35 -10.56 14.84
CA THR A 290 20.72 -9.17 14.60
C THR A 290 20.20 -8.73 13.24
N LYS A 291 19.44 -7.66 13.18
CA LYS A 291 18.98 -7.01 11.97
C LYS A 291 20.02 -5.99 11.52
N LEU A 292 20.37 -6.00 10.26
CA LEU A 292 21.28 -5.04 9.64
C LEU A 292 20.44 -4.04 8.86
N LEU A 293 20.52 -2.78 9.26
CA LEU A 293 19.83 -1.66 8.59
C LEU A 293 20.89 -0.74 7.99
N VAL A 294 20.66 -0.29 6.77
CA VAL A 294 21.57 0.65 6.08
C VAL A 294 20.82 1.88 5.63
N THR A 295 21.50 3.02 5.66
CA THR A 295 20.97 4.30 5.19
C THR A 295 22.09 5.17 4.59
N ASN A 296 21.75 5.97 3.56
CA ASN A 296 22.60 7.04 3.03
C ASN A 296 22.41 8.37 3.77
N LEU A 297 21.46 8.46 4.71
CA LEU A 297 21.19 9.64 5.52
C LEU A 297 22.11 9.63 6.75
N ALA A 298 23.28 10.21 6.63
CA ALA A 298 24.33 10.17 7.66
C ALA A 298 23.95 10.91 8.95
N GLU A 299 23.00 11.84 8.86
CA GLU A 299 22.46 12.60 9.99
C GLU A 299 21.50 11.82 10.88
N LEU A 300 20.99 10.69 10.41
CA LEU A 300 20.05 9.89 11.21
C LEU A 300 20.78 9.13 12.34
N THR A 301 20.33 9.35 13.56
CA THR A 301 20.73 8.57 14.71
C THR A 301 20.26 7.11 14.60
N PRO A 302 20.91 6.14 15.29
CA PRO A 302 20.44 4.75 15.32
C PRO A 302 18.98 4.60 15.74
N ARG A 303 18.53 5.45 16.67
CA ARG A 303 17.12 5.51 17.10
C ARG A 303 16.19 5.87 15.95
N GLN A 304 16.55 6.89 15.16
CA GLN A 304 15.75 7.32 14.01
C GLN A 304 15.74 6.26 12.92
N VAL A 305 16.88 5.64 12.60
CA VAL A 305 16.95 4.55 11.61
C VAL A 305 16.05 3.37 12.00
N VAL A 306 16.09 2.94 13.27
CA VAL A 306 15.23 1.87 13.77
C VAL A 306 13.76 2.30 13.75
N SER A 307 13.44 3.55 14.11
CA SER A 307 12.07 4.10 14.04
C SER A 307 11.56 4.09 12.61
N VAL A 308 12.31 4.60 11.65
CA VAL A 308 11.93 4.56 10.22
C VAL A 308 11.69 3.14 9.76
N TYR A 309 12.59 2.22 10.10
CA TYR A 309 12.41 0.81 9.73
C TYR A 309 11.15 0.17 10.34
N GLN A 310 10.75 0.56 11.55
CA GLN A 310 9.51 0.06 12.16
C GLN A 310 8.26 0.53 11.42
N LYS A 311 8.28 1.73 10.82
CA LYS A 311 7.17 2.23 10.00
C LYS A 311 6.84 1.33 8.80
N ARG A 312 7.81 0.52 8.35
CA ARG A 312 7.57 -0.52 7.33
C ARG A 312 6.43 -1.47 7.69
N TRP A 313 6.19 -1.74 8.98
CA TRP A 313 5.06 -2.59 9.40
C TRP A 313 3.70 -2.10 8.91
N ALA A 314 3.57 -0.82 8.61
CA ALA A 314 2.34 -0.24 8.09
C ALA A 314 1.93 -0.83 6.73
N ILE A 315 2.88 -1.30 5.89
CA ILE A 315 2.53 -1.94 4.60
C ILE A 315 1.95 -3.34 4.81
N GLU A 316 2.44 -4.09 5.82
CA GLU A 316 1.87 -5.40 6.17
C GLU A 316 0.42 -5.24 6.67
N LEU A 317 0.18 -4.20 7.49
CA LEU A 317 -1.16 -3.85 7.95
C LEU A 317 -2.07 -3.42 6.79
N MET A 318 -1.58 -2.59 5.87
CA MET A 318 -2.31 -2.19 4.66
C MET A 318 -2.65 -3.40 3.77
N ASN A 319 -1.70 -4.35 3.60
CA ASN A 319 -1.95 -5.60 2.88
C ASN A 319 -3.08 -6.41 3.53
N TRP A 320 -3.08 -6.50 4.85
CA TRP A 320 -4.14 -7.17 5.58
C TRP A 320 -5.49 -6.45 5.44
N GLU A 321 -5.52 -5.13 5.51
CA GLU A 321 -6.73 -4.32 5.30
C GLU A 321 -7.30 -4.47 3.89
N LEU A 322 -6.43 -4.50 2.86
CA LEU A 322 -6.84 -4.74 1.48
C LEU A 322 -7.49 -6.12 1.31
N LYS A 323 -6.91 -7.16 1.91
CA LYS A 323 -7.42 -8.53 1.81
C LYS A 323 -8.69 -8.71 2.63
N SER A 324 -8.64 -8.42 3.92
CA SER A 324 -9.72 -8.73 4.86
C SER A 324 -10.83 -7.67 4.87
N GLY A 325 -10.49 -6.40 4.63
CA GLY A 325 -11.46 -5.30 4.63
C GLY A 325 -12.07 -5.02 3.26
N LEU A 326 -11.25 -5.08 2.22
CA LEU A 326 -11.62 -4.66 0.88
C LEU A 326 -11.68 -5.81 -0.13
N GLY A 327 -11.60 -7.07 0.33
CA GLY A 327 -11.83 -8.24 -0.51
C GLY A 327 -10.85 -8.39 -1.68
N LEU A 328 -9.59 -7.98 -1.48
CA LEU A 328 -8.54 -8.19 -2.46
C LEU A 328 -8.33 -9.69 -2.69
N GLY A 329 -8.58 -10.16 -3.90
CA GLY A 329 -8.54 -11.58 -4.28
C GLY A 329 -9.90 -12.25 -4.37
N GLU A 330 -10.98 -11.64 -3.88
CA GLU A 330 -12.32 -12.23 -3.94
C GLU A 330 -12.94 -12.18 -5.35
N HIS A 331 -12.50 -11.27 -6.21
CA HIS A 331 -12.85 -11.29 -7.62
C HIS A 331 -12.20 -12.47 -8.32
N GLN A 332 -12.91 -13.58 -8.46
CA GLN A 332 -12.43 -14.79 -9.12
C GLN A 332 -12.51 -14.68 -10.65
N VAL A 333 -12.15 -13.52 -11.19
CA VAL A 333 -12.15 -13.29 -12.63
C VAL A 333 -10.97 -14.00 -13.29
N SER A 334 -11.24 -14.74 -14.35
CA SER A 334 -10.24 -15.28 -15.27
C SER A 334 -10.03 -14.30 -16.42
N GLY A 335 -8.84 -14.23 -16.98
CA GLY A 335 -8.56 -13.37 -18.13
C GLY A 335 -7.09 -13.00 -18.23
N ASP A 336 -6.80 -12.06 -19.11
CA ASP A 336 -5.48 -11.54 -19.40
C ASP A 336 -4.89 -10.70 -18.26
N LYS A 337 -3.68 -10.16 -18.50
CA LYS A 337 -2.97 -9.25 -17.61
C LYS A 337 -3.84 -8.05 -17.23
N ASN A 338 -4.46 -7.39 -18.21
CA ASN A 338 -5.25 -6.16 -18.01
C ASN A 338 -6.44 -6.41 -17.07
N ARG A 339 -7.18 -7.50 -17.26
CA ARG A 339 -8.30 -7.86 -16.40
C ARG A 339 -7.84 -8.21 -14.98
N SER A 340 -6.71 -8.91 -14.86
CA SER A 340 -6.12 -9.27 -13.59
C SER A 340 -5.61 -8.05 -12.83
N GLU A 341 -4.97 -7.08 -13.50
CA GLU A 341 -4.57 -5.80 -12.92
C GLU A 341 -5.77 -5.02 -12.38
N LYS A 342 -6.85 -4.92 -13.16
CA LYS A 342 -8.08 -4.24 -12.72
C LYS A 342 -8.71 -4.93 -11.52
N SER A 343 -8.70 -6.26 -11.47
CA SER A 343 -9.23 -7.02 -10.33
C SER A 343 -8.49 -6.67 -9.02
N VAL A 344 -7.17 -6.51 -9.07
CA VAL A 344 -6.37 -6.03 -7.93
C VAL A 344 -6.64 -4.56 -7.67
N GLY A 345 -6.63 -3.76 -8.73
CA GLY A 345 -6.72 -2.31 -8.66
C GLY A 345 -8.06 -1.79 -8.12
N ILE A 346 -9.17 -2.52 -8.29
CA ILE A 346 -10.46 -2.14 -7.68
C ILE A 346 -10.37 -2.12 -6.16
N ALA A 347 -9.69 -3.07 -5.52
CA ALA A 347 -9.49 -3.04 -4.07
C ALA A 347 -8.60 -1.87 -3.64
N VAL A 348 -7.55 -1.57 -4.42
CA VAL A 348 -6.68 -0.40 -4.20
C VAL A 348 -7.46 0.91 -4.35
N LEU A 349 -8.27 1.04 -5.40
CA LEU A 349 -9.14 2.20 -5.60
C LEU A 349 -10.19 2.35 -4.49
N ALA A 350 -10.75 1.23 -4.01
CA ALA A 350 -11.70 1.25 -2.90
C ALA A 350 -11.02 1.70 -1.58
N TYR A 351 -9.77 1.30 -1.35
CA TYR A 351 -8.98 1.79 -0.22
C TYR A 351 -8.81 3.32 -0.26
N LEU A 352 -8.34 3.82 -1.39
CA LEU A 352 -8.14 5.27 -1.61
C LEU A 352 -9.47 6.04 -1.54
N PHE A 353 -10.54 5.46 -2.09
CA PHE A 353 -11.89 6.03 -2.02
C PHE A 353 -12.38 6.17 -0.57
N VAL A 354 -12.21 5.13 0.27
CA VAL A 354 -12.57 5.19 1.71
C VAL A 354 -11.80 6.31 2.39
N LEU A 355 -10.49 6.41 2.15
CA LEU A 355 -9.67 7.50 2.69
C LEU A 355 -10.18 8.87 2.24
N ARG A 356 -10.49 9.04 0.97
CA ARG A 356 -10.93 10.31 0.40
C ARG A 356 -12.28 10.77 0.95
N VAL A 357 -13.21 9.83 1.16
CA VAL A 357 -14.55 10.15 1.71
C VAL A 357 -14.49 10.40 3.21
N CYS A 358 -13.64 9.67 3.93
CA CYS A 358 -13.55 9.74 5.39
C CYS A 358 -12.34 10.55 5.89
N HIS A 359 -11.66 11.34 5.03
CA HIS A 359 -10.44 12.05 5.42
C HIS A 359 -10.62 12.99 6.61
N HIS A 360 -11.81 13.56 6.79
CA HIS A 360 -12.17 14.40 7.94
C HIS A 360 -12.24 13.64 9.27
N GLU A 361 -12.38 12.31 9.23
CA GLU A 361 -12.38 11.42 10.40
C GLU A 361 -10.98 10.95 10.79
N ILE A 362 -9.99 11.19 9.92
CA ILE A 362 -8.60 10.81 10.15
C ILE A 362 -7.92 11.90 10.98
N VAL A 363 -7.38 11.50 12.13
CA VAL A 363 -6.65 12.40 13.02
C VAL A 363 -5.14 12.17 12.85
N PRO A 364 -4.35 13.19 12.47
CA PRO A 364 -2.90 13.08 12.34
C PRO A 364 -2.23 12.52 13.61
N GLY A 365 -1.22 11.68 13.44
CA GLY A 365 -0.48 11.08 14.54
C GLY A 365 -1.23 10.01 15.34
N LYS A 366 -2.50 9.73 15.03
CA LYS A 366 -3.25 8.63 15.64
C LYS A 366 -3.35 7.46 14.66
N PRO A 367 -3.16 6.21 15.12
CA PRO A 367 -3.45 5.04 14.32
C PRO A 367 -4.92 5.03 13.90
N TRP A 368 -5.19 4.69 12.67
CA TRP A 368 -6.54 4.46 12.15
C TRP A 368 -6.58 3.12 11.42
N SER A 369 -7.77 2.56 11.29
CA SER A 369 -8.02 1.30 10.61
C SER A 369 -9.00 1.52 9.47
N ILE A 370 -8.74 0.91 8.32
CA ILE A 370 -9.68 0.94 7.19
C ILE A 370 -11.05 0.38 7.59
N PHE A 371 -11.10 -0.58 8.52
CA PHE A 371 -12.35 -1.15 9.02
C PHE A 371 -13.19 -0.11 9.78
N GLN A 372 -12.56 0.74 10.59
CA GLN A 372 -13.25 1.83 11.29
C GLN A 372 -13.81 2.85 10.29
N LEU A 373 -13.00 3.23 9.30
CA LEU A 373 -13.43 4.16 8.25
C LEU A 373 -14.54 3.56 7.38
N GLN A 374 -14.46 2.27 7.05
CA GLN A 374 -15.54 1.56 6.35
C GLN A 374 -16.83 1.52 7.17
N HIS A 375 -16.73 1.29 8.47
CA HIS A 375 -17.88 1.30 9.36
C HIS A 375 -18.56 2.68 9.39
N ALA A 376 -17.77 3.74 9.58
CA ALA A 376 -18.26 5.11 9.53
C ALA A 376 -18.91 5.45 8.17
N LEU A 377 -18.26 5.03 7.07
CA LEU A 377 -18.80 5.20 5.73
C LEU A 377 -20.14 4.48 5.55
N ARG A 378 -20.24 3.23 6.02
CA ARG A 378 -21.51 2.46 5.95
C ARG A 378 -22.64 3.15 6.70
N LEU A 379 -22.37 3.60 7.93
CA LEU A 379 -23.37 4.33 8.72
C LEU A 379 -23.84 5.58 7.99
N ARG A 380 -22.92 6.40 7.48
CA ARG A 380 -23.22 7.63 6.73
C ARG A 380 -24.05 7.35 5.47
N VAL A 381 -23.72 6.28 4.75
CA VAL A 381 -24.46 5.86 3.55
C VAL A 381 -25.89 5.41 3.91
N MET A 382 -26.03 4.62 4.98
CA MET A 382 -27.34 4.15 5.45
C MET A 382 -28.23 5.31 5.91
N THR A 383 -27.71 6.23 6.71
CA THR A 383 -28.45 7.44 7.13
C THR A 383 -28.92 8.24 5.91
N ASN A 384 -28.02 8.49 4.95
CA ASN A 384 -28.36 9.23 3.74
C ASN A 384 -29.44 8.54 2.90
N GLN A 385 -29.43 7.21 2.83
CA GLN A 385 -30.44 6.43 2.12
C GLN A 385 -31.81 6.51 2.80
N VAL A 386 -31.87 6.44 4.13
CA VAL A 386 -33.11 6.60 4.89
C VAL A 386 -33.70 7.99 4.68
N GLU A 387 -32.88 9.04 4.83
CA GLU A 387 -33.32 10.42 4.59
C GLU A 387 -33.89 10.63 3.17
N HIS A 388 -33.22 10.06 2.17
CA HIS A 388 -33.67 10.13 0.78
C HIS A 388 -35.03 9.42 0.60
N THR A 389 -35.16 8.22 1.17
CA THR A 389 -36.40 7.44 1.08
C THR A 389 -37.59 8.19 1.72
N VAL A 390 -37.34 8.79 2.90
CA VAL A 390 -38.35 9.62 3.60
C VAL A 390 -38.77 10.82 2.73
N LYS A 391 -37.79 11.57 2.19
CA LYS A 391 -38.04 12.73 1.32
C LYS A 391 -38.89 12.34 0.08
N VAL A 392 -38.55 11.22 -0.57
CA VAL A 392 -39.31 10.72 -1.75
C VAL A 392 -40.71 10.31 -1.38
N SER A 393 -40.89 9.64 -0.23
CA SER A 393 -42.24 9.24 0.26
C SER A 393 -43.10 10.47 0.54
N MET A 394 -42.60 11.45 1.28
CA MET A 394 -43.28 12.70 1.59
C MET A 394 -43.69 13.49 0.31
N ALA A 395 -42.77 13.53 -0.68
CA ALA A 395 -43.08 14.19 -1.96
C ALA A 395 -44.19 13.48 -2.75
N LYS A 396 -44.25 12.15 -2.69
CA LYS A 396 -45.34 11.37 -3.32
C LYS A 396 -46.67 11.63 -2.60
N THR A 397 -46.71 11.65 -1.30
CA THR A 397 -47.90 11.94 -0.50
C THR A 397 -48.46 13.34 -0.80
N ARG A 398 -47.56 14.36 -0.89
CA ARG A 398 -47.98 15.75 -1.27
C ARG A 398 -48.48 15.88 -2.69
N LYS A 399 -48.14 14.99 -3.61
CA LYS A 399 -48.68 15.00 -4.99
C LYS A 399 -49.97 14.23 -5.12
N ALA A 400 -50.31 13.39 -4.15
CA ALA A 400 -51.53 12.60 -4.13
C ALA A 400 -52.62 13.25 -3.28
N ALA A 401 -52.31 14.23 -2.46
CA ALA A 401 -53.23 15.15 -1.77
C ALA A 401 -53.43 16.43 -2.61
#